data_cb928d7e378c693b34784e46211693a7
#
_entry.id   cb928d7e378c693b34784e46211693a7
#
_cell.length_a   1.000
_cell.length_b   1.000
_cell.length_c   1.000
_cell.angle_alpha   90.00
_cell.angle_beta   90.00
_cell.angle_gamma   90.00
#
_symmetry.space_group_name_H-M   'P 1'
#
loop_
_entity.id
_entity.type
_entity.pdbx_description
1 polymer ?
#
loop_
_entity_poly.entity_id
_entity_poly.type
_entity_poly.pdbx_seq_one_letter_code
_entity_poly.pdbx_strand_id
1 'polypeptide(L)'
;MSISRCPAVCLLIIFCAHAHADGVPDDCTQLVVGIAPTWNSMRGELRIFERSRGGDWNAVAGPFPVLFGKNGLAWGTGLAGQNEPGLRKKERDGRAPAGVFEIGQVFGYEAHLPPGGDYPYHQVTEADVWSDDPRSPNYNRHIVIDPKNPPDNYTHEKMRSGDFAYHWLTEIRHNSDPPVPGAGSAIFFHIRRGVNRPTTGCTTMAQENLVKLITWLRAKRHPCYALLPANEYDQKWRSWNLPPPEMFGRSGAASLPR
;
A
#
# COMPACT_ATOMS: atom_id res chain seq x y z
N MET A 1 46.75 -54.60 5.84
CA MET A 1 45.50 -53.86 6.19
C MET A 1 45.69 -52.40 5.83
N SER A 2 45.16 -51.99 4.68
CA SER A 2 45.27 -50.62 4.15
C SER A 2 43.97 -49.90 4.44
N ILE A 3 44.01 -48.83 5.25
CA ILE A 3 42.85 -48.03 5.60
C ILE A 3 42.76 -46.90 4.58
N SER A 4 41.78 -46.98 3.67
CA SER A 4 41.44 -45.95 2.70
C SER A 4 40.70 -44.81 3.41
N ARG A 5 41.28 -43.61 3.42
CA ARG A 5 40.61 -42.38 3.94
C ARG A 5 39.85 -41.73 2.78
N CYS A 6 38.51 -41.72 2.86
CA CYS A 6 37.68 -40.90 2.00
C CYS A 6 37.77 -39.42 2.42
N PRO A 7 37.98 -38.48 1.50
CA PRO A 7 37.87 -37.04 1.82
C PRO A 7 36.40 -36.64 1.89
N ALA A 8 36.01 -36.06 3.00
CA ALA A 8 34.71 -35.43 3.16
C ALA A 8 34.68 -34.13 2.32
N VAL A 9 33.85 -34.10 1.29
CA VAL A 9 33.56 -32.88 0.52
C VAL A 9 32.54 -32.07 1.34
N CYS A 10 33.00 -30.99 1.94
CA CYS A 10 32.10 -29.99 2.58
C CYS A 10 31.47 -29.15 1.48
N LEU A 11 30.19 -29.38 1.21
CA LEU A 11 29.40 -28.56 0.28
C LEU A 11 29.03 -27.25 1.02
N LEU A 12 29.72 -26.16 0.65
CA LEU A 12 29.42 -24.82 1.17
C LEU A 12 28.16 -24.33 0.44
N ILE A 13 26.99 -24.41 1.08
CA ILE A 13 25.75 -23.81 0.57
C ILE A 13 25.84 -22.30 0.85
N ILE A 14 26.20 -21.54 -0.17
CA ILE A 14 26.14 -20.07 -0.13
C ILE A 14 24.65 -19.69 -0.23
N PHE A 15 24.05 -19.37 0.92
CA PHE A 15 22.77 -18.65 0.94
C PHE A 15 23.01 -17.23 0.40
N CYS A 16 22.71 -17.01 -0.88
CA CYS A 16 22.59 -15.66 -1.42
C CYS A 16 21.35 -15.02 -0.78
N ALA A 17 21.53 -14.31 0.34
CA ALA A 17 20.52 -13.42 0.85
C ALA A 17 20.31 -12.35 -0.24
N HIS A 18 19.20 -12.42 -0.97
CA HIS A 18 18.76 -11.33 -1.81
C HIS A 18 18.40 -10.19 -0.86
N ALA A 19 19.30 -9.22 -0.71
CA ALA A 19 18.96 -7.95 -0.10
C ALA A 19 17.84 -7.36 -0.99
N HIS A 20 16.61 -7.39 -0.50
CA HIS A 20 15.54 -6.61 -1.10
C HIS A 20 15.96 -5.16 -0.98
N ALA A 21 16.26 -4.53 -2.12
CA ALA A 21 16.49 -3.10 -2.15
C ALA A 21 15.21 -2.43 -1.64
N ASP A 22 15.31 -1.62 -0.57
CA ASP A 22 14.18 -0.82 -0.10
C ASP A 22 13.71 0.08 -1.25
N GLY A 23 12.43 0.00 -1.63
CA GLY A 23 11.88 0.86 -2.67
C GLY A 23 10.90 0.14 -3.62
N VAL A 24 10.68 0.75 -4.78
CA VAL A 24 9.81 0.21 -5.82
C VAL A 24 10.56 -0.84 -6.64
N PRO A 25 10.11 -2.11 -6.69
CA PRO A 25 10.74 -3.17 -7.46
C PRO A 25 10.82 -2.85 -8.96
N ASP A 26 11.80 -3.42 -9.65
CA ASP A 26 12.00 -3.17 -11.10
C ASP A 26 10.87 -3.72 -11.97
N ASP A 27 10.19 -4.77 -11.52
CA ASP A 27 9.03 -5.36 -12.19
C ASP A 27 7.72 -4.63 -11.90
N CYS A 28 7.69 -3.72 -10.91
CA CYS A 28 6.59 -2.76 -10.74
C CYS A 28 6.65 -1.77 -11.90
N THR A 29 5.64 -1.83 -12.78
CA THR A 29 5.54 -0.97 -13.97
C THR A 29 4.30 -0.06 -13.95
N GLN A 30 3.51 -0.12 -12.87
CA GLN A 30 2.45 0.82 -12.53
C GLN A 30 2.64 1.32 -11.11
N LEU A 31 2.79 2.63 -10.94
CA LEU A 31 3.05 3.24 -9.63
C LEU A 31 2.04 4.34 -9.35
N VAL A 32 1.44 4.25 -8.18
CA VAL A 32 0.64 5.31 -7.58
C VAL A 32 1.52 6.06 -6.59
N VAL A 33 1.63 7.38 -6.68
CA VAL A 33 2.43 8.19 -5.75
C VAL A 33 1.55 9.21 -5.06
N GLY A 34 1.47 9.13 -3.74
CA GLY A 34 0.88 10.12 -2.87
C GLY A 34 1.96 10.97 -2.19
N ILE A 35 1.81 12.28 -2.24
CA ILE A 35 2.69 13.22 -1.53
C ILE A 35 1.85 14.06 -0.57
N ALA A 36 2.21 13.98 0.72
CA ALA A 36 1.68 14.85 1.76
C ALA A 36 2.65 16.03 1.98
N PRO A 37 2.19 17.26 2.22
CA PRO A 37 3.10 18.38 2.52
C PRO A 37 4.04 18.10 3.70
N THR A 38 3.52 17.51 4.78
CA THR A 38 4.26 17.18 6.00
C THR A 38 3.76 15.89 6.64
N TRP A 39 4.45 15.38 7.64
CA TRP A 39 4.04 14.22 8.45
C TRP A 39 2.65 14.36 9.10
N ASN A 40 2.23 15.58 9.42
CA ASN A 40 0.95 15.84 10.09
C ASN A 40 -0.15 16.28 9.11
N SER A 41 0.12 16.26 7.81
CA SER A 41 -0.86 16.67 6.80
C SER A 41 -1.92 15.59 6.59
N MET A 42 -3.19 15.99 6.68
CA MET A 42 -4.36 15.16 6.36
C MET A 42 -4.71 15.18 4.87
N ARG A 43 -4.01 15.99 4.07
CA ARG A 43 -4.27 16.26 2.65
C ARG A 43 -3.00 16.13 1.86
N GLY A 44 -3.16 15.79 0.61
CA GLY A 44 -2.07 15.78 -0.36
C GLY A 44 -2.57 15.58 -1.77
N GLU A 45 -1.65 15.23 -2.62
CA GLU A 45 -1.90 14.93 -4.03
C GLU A 45 -1.47 13.50 -4.35
N LEU A 46 -2.16 12.90 -5.29
CA LEU A 46 -1.83 11.60 -5.84
C LEU A 46 -1.66 11.71 -7.36
N ARG A 47 -0.64 11.06 -7.90
CA ARG A 47 -0.41 10.90 -9.34
C ARG A 47 -0.19 9.44 -9.66
N ILE A 48 -0.49 9.05 -10.89
CA ILE A 48 -0.23 7.70 -11.40
C ILE A 48 0.79 7.73 -12.51
N PHE A 49 1.68 6.74 -12.51
CA PHE A 49 2.82 6.64 -13.39
C PHE A 49 2.91 5.25 -14.01
N GLU A 50 3.50 5.20 -15.19
CA GLU A 50 3.86 3.96 -15.87
C GLU A 50 5.30 3.99 -16.33
N ARG A 51 5.89 2.79 -16.43
CA ARG A 51 7.19 2.58 -17.07
C ARG A 51 7.24 1.21 -17.77
N SER A 52 8.22 1.00 -18.64
CA SER A 52 8.72 -0.34 -18.97
C SER A 52 9.56 -0.87 -17.80
N ARG A 53 9.77 -2.18 -17.72
CA ARG A 53 10.58 -2.78 -16.65
C ARG A 53 11.98 -2.15 -16.62
N GLY A 54 12.35 -1.58 -15.46
CA GLY A 54 13.62 -0.89 -15.28
C GLY A 54 13.81 0.41 -16.07
N GLY A 55 12.76 0.90 -16.75
CA GLY A 55 12.78 2.16 -17.49
C GLY A 55 12.35 3.37 -16.65
N ASP A 56 12.33 4.53 -17.30
CA ASP A 56 11.94 5.79 -16.69
C ASP A 56 10.42 5.89 -16.49
N TRP A 57 10.02 6.57 -15.43
CA TRP A 57 8.63 6.83 -15.11
C TRP A 57 8.03 7.90 -16.03
N ASN A 58 6.79 7.64 -16.50
CA ASN A 58 5.99 8.58 -17.26
C ASN A 58 4.67 8.84 -16.50
N ALA A 59 4.31 10.11 -16.32
CA ALA A 59 3.06 10.48 -15.70
C ALA A 59 1.88 10.14 -16.61
N VAL A 60 0.88 9.44 -16.06
CA VAL A 60 -0.33 9.01 -16.79
C VAL A 60 -1.52 9.89 -16.43
N ALA A 61 -1.69 10.19 -15.13
CA ALA A 61 -2.80 11.03 -14.67
C ALA A 61 -2.53 11.64 -13.28
N GLY A 62 -3.33 12.63 -12.92
CA GLY A 62 -3.24 13.45 -11.72
C GLY A 62 -2.86 14.90 -12.05
N PRO A 63 -2.72 15.80 -11.03
CA PRO A 63 -2.86 15.46 -9.61
C PRO A 63 -4.32 15.20 -9.22
N PHE A 64 -4.52 14.22 -8.35
CA PHE A 64 -5.80 13.95 -7.70
C PHE A 64 -5.73 14.42 -6.25
N PRO A 65 -6.59 15.35 -5.80
CA PRO A 65 -6.66 15.71 -4.38
C PRO A 65 -7.09 14.52 -3.53
N VAL A 66 -6.32 14.20 -2.50
CA VAL A 66 -6.56 13.07 -1.58
C VAL A 66 -6.60 13.52 -0.14
N LEU A 67 -7.25 12.69 0.71
CA LEU A 67 -7.21 12.81 2.15
C LEU A 67 -6.57 11.56 2.74
N PHE A 68 -5.81 11.77 3.81
CA PHE A 68 -5.11 10.75 4.58
C PHE A 68 -5.69 10.61 5.99
N GLY A 69 -4.96 9.97 6.87
CA GLY A 69 -5.32 9.85 8.27
C GLY A 69 -5.48 11.21 8.97
N LYS A 70 -6.45 11.32 9.89
CA LYS A 70 -6.76 12.55 10.65
C LYS A 70 -5.58 13.10 11.46
N ASN A 71 -4.61 12.24 11.79
CA ASN A 71 -3.38 12.59 12.50
C ASN A 71 -2.15 12.63 11.55
N GLY A 72 -2.36 12.65 10.23
CA GLY A 72 -1.30 12.65 9.21
C GLY A 72 -0.77 11.24 8.91
N LEU A 73 0.55 11.10 8.81
CA LEU A 73 1.26 9.89 8.40
C LEU A 73 2.13 9.33 9.51
N ALA A 74 2.48 8.05 9.40
CA ALA A 74 3.52 7.39 10.19
C ALA A 74 4.15 6.28 9.33
N TRP A 75 5.39 5.90 9.59
CA TRP A 75 6.07 4.84 8.85
C TRP A 75 5.33 3.51 8.92
N GLY A 76 5.00 2.97 7.77
CA GLY A 76 4.33 1.69 7.62
C GLY A 76 5.29 0.51 7.44
N THR A 77 4.71 -0.66 7.20
CA THR A 77 5.40 -1.91 6.88
C THR A 77 4.94 -2.38 5.50
N GLY A 78 5.87 -2.51 4.56
CA GLY A 78 5.61 -2.89 3.17
C GLY A 78 6.92 -3.19 2.44
N LEU A 79 7.02 -2.79 1.18
CA LEU A 79 8.24 -2.95 0.37
C LEU A 79 9.36 -1.99 0.84
N ALA A 80 9.01 -0.81 1.36
CA ALA A 80 9.94 0.12 1.99
C ALA A 80 9.23 0.96 3.06
N GLY A 81 10.00 1.48 4.03
CA GLY A 81 9.52 2.32 5.13
C GLY A 81 9.68 1.70 6.52
N GLN A 82 9.66 0.37 6.62
CA GLN A 82 9.74 -0.35 7.91
C GLN A 82 11.06 -0.16 8.66
N ASN A 83 12.14 0.20 7.98
CA ASN A 83 13.46 0.40 8.57
C ASN A 83 13.79 1.88 8.82
N GLU A 84 12.92 2.79 8.40
CA GLU A 84 13.15 4.22 8.53
C GLU A 84 13.01 4.70 9.98
N PRO A 85 13.80 5.67 10.41
CA PRO A 85 13.69 6.23 11.76
C PRO A 85 12.43 7.08 11.90
N GLY A 86 11.82 7.07 13.10
CA GLY A 86 10.69 7.94 13.41
C GLY A 86 9.43 7.21 13.87
N LEU A 87 8.29 7.92 13.78
CA LEU A 87 7.00 7.42 14.27
C LEU A 87 6.50 6.24 13.42
N ARG A 88 6.21 5.13 14.09
CA ARG A 88 5.65 3.93 13.46
C ARG A 88 4.15 3.94 13.46
N LYS A 89 3.56 3.45 12.37
CA LYS A 89 2.14 3.16 12.27
C LYS A 89 1.72 2.16 13.34
N LYS A 90 0.61 2.44 14.02
CA LYS A 90 -0.01 1.57 15.01
C LYS A 90 -1.50 1.44 14.74
N GLU A 91 -2.08 0.38 15.30
CA GLU A 91 -3.52 0.21 15.25
C GLU A 91 -4.24 1.40 15.88
N ARG A 92 -5.28 1.90 15.22
CA ARG A 92 -6.14 3.02 15.66
C ARG A 92 -5.44 4.36 15.93
N ASP A 93 -4.22 4.57 15.42
CA ASP A 93 -3.47 5.83 15.61
C ASP A 93 -4.01 7.01 14.76
N GLY A 94 -4.93 6.74 13.84
CA GLY A 94 -5.48 7.75 12.93
C GLY A 94 -4.48 8.26 11.89
N ARG A 95 -3.41 7.53 11.58
CA ARG A 95 -2.37 7.90 10.62
C ARG A 95 -2.38 6.98 9.40
N ALA A 96 -2.13 7.54 8.22
CA ALA A 96 -1.90 6.76 7.02
C ALA A 96 -0.47 6.19 7.02
N PRO A 97 -0.25 4.95 6.56
CA PRO A 97 1.10 4.40 6.48
C PRO A 97 1.90 5.09 5.38
N ALA A 98 3.08 5.60 5.73
CA ALA A 98 4.10 6.09 4.80
C ALA A 98 5.05 4.96 4.42
N GLY A 99 5.49 4.93 3.16
CA GLY A 99 6.35 3.86 2.63
C GLY A 99 5.99 3.49 1.20
N VAL A 100 6.43 2.31 0.78
CA VAL A 100 6.06 1.69 -0.50
C VAL A 100 5.33 0.38 -0.21
N PHE A 101 4.21 0.16 -0.88
CA PHE A 101 3.31 -0.97 -0.66
C PHE A 101 2.88 -1.57 -2.00
N GLU A 102 2.66 -2.86 -2.05
CA GLU A 102 1.90 -3.46 -3.15
C GLU A 102 0.44 -3.00 -3.10
N ILE A 103 -0.20 -2.94 -4.27
CA ILE A 103 -1.65 -2.77 -4.37
C ILE A 103 -2.27 -4.16 -4.46
N GLY A 104 -3.12 -4.48 -3.50
CA GLY A 104 -3.83 -5.75 -3.40
C GLY A 104 -5.12 -5.78 -4.19
N GLN A 105 -6.08 -6.57 -3.73
CA GLN A 105 -7.35 -6.82 -4.40
C GLN A 105 -8.27 -5.59 -4.38
N VAL A 106 -9.10 -5.47 -5.41
CA VAL A 106 -10.24 -4.54 -5.44
C VAL A 106 -11.47 -5.23 -4.88
N PHE A 107 -12.21 -4.51 -4.05
CA PHE A 107 -13.49 -4.93 -3.48
C PHE A 107 -14.57 -3.91 -3.84
N GLY A 108 -15.81 -4.34 -3.99
CA GLY A 108 -16.88 -3.40 -4.31
C GLY A 108 -18.27 -4.00 -4.14
N TYR A 109 -19.28 -3.15 -4.22
CA TYR A 109 -20.69 -3.53 -4.07
C TYR A 109 -21.28 -4.10 -5.37
N GLU A 110 -20.72 -3.72 -6.51
CA GLU A 110 -21.19 -4.14 -7.83
C GLU A 110 -20.79 -5.57 -8.16
N ALA A 111 -21.52 -6.23 -9.05
CA ALA A 111 -21.19 -7.59 -9.48
C ALA A 111 -19.86 -7.67 -10.26
N HIS A 112 -19.44 -6.57 -10.88
CA HIS A 112 -18.25 -6.48 -11.71
C HIS A 112 -17.49 -5.19 -11.46
N LEU A 113 -16.21 -5.17 -11.83
CA LEU A 113 -15.42 -3.94 -11.90
C LEU A 113 -16.07 -2.90 -12.80
N PRO A 114 -15.74 -1.61 -12.64
CA PRO A 114 -16.14 -0.57 -13.59
C PRO A 114 -15.71 -0.95 -15.01
N PRO A 115 -16.46 -0.52 -16.05
CA PRO A 115 -16.12 -0.81 -17.45
C PRO A 115 -14.66 -0.49 -17.78
N GLY A 116 -13.95 -1.44 -18.39
CA GLY A 116 -12.51 -1.34 -18.68
C GLY A 116 -11.58 -1.78 -17.55
N GLY A 117 -12.12 -2.13 -16.39
CA GLY A 117 -11.34 -2.72 -15.29
C GLY A 117 -10.91 -4.16 -15.60
N ASP A 118 -9.65 -4.48 -15.30
CA ASP A 118 -9.06 -5.82 -15.43
C ASP A 118 -8.04 -6.03 -14.31
N TYR A 119 -8.58 -6.32 -13.11
CA TYR A 119 -7.78 -6.48 -11.89
C TYR A 119 -8.46 -7.50 -10.96
N PRO A 120 -7.75 -8.19 -10.06
CA PRO A 120 -8.36 -9.06 -9.07
C PRO A 120 -9.48 -8.35 -8.31
N TYR A 121 -10.68 -8.92 -8.34
CA TYR A 121 -11.88 -8.33 -7.81
C TYR A 121 -12.68 -9.31 -6.95
N HIS A 122 -13.28 -8.80 -5.89
CA HIS A 122 -14.24 -9.52 -5.06
C HIS A 122 -15.47 -8.63 -4.81
N GLN A 123 -16.65 -9.14 -5.18
CA GLN A 123 -17.91 -8.50 -4.81
C GLN A 123 -18.19 -8.75 -3.33
N VAL A 124 -18.26 -7.69 -2.53
CA VAL A 124 -18.52 -7.82 -1.09
C VAL A 124 -20.00 -8.01 -0.80
N THR A 125 -20.29 -8.84 0.17
CA THR A 125 -21.60 -9.11 0.76
C THR A 125 -21.64 -8.58 2.21
N GLU A 126 -22.75 -8.77 2.90
CA GLU A 126 -22.84 -8.44 4.32
C GLU A 126 -22.02 -9.37 5.23
N ALA A 127 -21.57 -10.52 4.69
CA ALA A 127 -20.71 -11.47 5.37
C ALA A 127 -19.21 -11.09 5.26
N ASP A 128 -18.86 -10.20 4.36
CA ASP A 128 -17.48 -9.80 4.12
C ASP A 128 -17.01 -8.76 5.14
N VAL A 129 -15.93 -9.07 5.83
CA VAL A 129 -15.33 -8.20 6.84
C VAL A 129 -13.81 -8.20 6.72
N TRP A 130 -13.18 -7.14 7.21
CA TRP A 130 -11.75 -7.08 7.42
C TRP A 130 -11.45 -7.19 8.91
N SER A 131 -10.64 -8.18 9.30
CA SER A 131 -10.31 -8.42 10.71
C SER A 131 -9.29 -7.37 11.18
N ASP A 132 -9.68 -6.51 12.13
CA ASP A 132 -8.89 -5.42 12.68
C ASP A 132 -8.54 -5.61 14.18
N ASP A 133 -8.91 -6.75 14.76
CA ASP A 133 -8.57 -7.07 16.16
C ASP A 133 -7.18 -7.73 16.23
N PRO A 134 -6.20 -7.10 16.93
CA PRO A 134 -4.86 -7.68 17.06
C PRO A 134 -4.80 -9.05 17.74
N ARG A 135 -5.87 -9.49 18.41
CA ARG A 135 -5.98 -10.81 19.04
C ARG A 135 -6.45 -11.88 18.07
N SER A 136 -7.02 -11.48 16.94
CA SER A 136 -7.55 -12.40 15.93
C SER A 136 -6.41 -13.13 15.20
N PRO A 137 -6.51 -14.45 14.99
CA PRO A 137 -5.58 -15.18 14.13
C PRO A 137 -5.65 -14.74 12.66
N ASN A 138 -6.75 -14.05 12.29
CA ASN A 138 -6.97 -13.49 10.96
C ASN A 138 -6.69 -11.98 10.91
N TYR A 139 -5.95 -11.42 11.88
CA TYR A 139 -5.64 -10.00 11.92
C TYR A 139 -5.11 -9.47 10.58
N ASN A 140 -5.64 -8.32 10.17
CA ASN A 140 -5.35 -7.63 8.90
C ASN A 140 -5.60 -8.50 7.65
N ARG A 141 -6.67 -9.30 7.66
CA ARG A 141 -7.10 -10.13 6.52
C ARG A 141 -8.58 -9.95 6.22
N HIS A 142 -8.93 -10.09 4.95
CA HIS A 142 -10.30 -10.28 4.52
C HIS A 142 -10.78 -11.67 4.95
N ILE A 143 -11.97 -11.73 5.54
CA ILE A 143 -12.65 -12.98 5.89
C ILE A 143 -14.13 -12.88 5.51
N VAL A 144 -14.72 -14.02 5.15
CA VAL A 144 -16.16 -14.15 4.96
C VAL A 144 -16.73 -14.87 6.18
N ILE A 145 -17.57 -14.16 6.93
CA ILE A 145 -18.19 -14.71 8.14
C ILE A 145 -19.22 -15.74 7.75
N ASP A 146 -19.10 -16.96 8.26
CA ASP A 146 -20.19 -17.93 8.24
C ASP A 146 -21.22 -17.56 9.32
N PRO A 147 -22.48 -17.22 8.97
CA PRO A 147 -23.51 -16.88 9.96
C PRO A 147 -23.79 -18.01 10.97
N LYS A 148 -23.46 -19.26 10.60
CA LYS A 148 -23.64 -20.42 11.48
C LYS A 148 -22.49 -20.60 12.46
N ASN A 149 -21.31 -20.05 12.13
CA ASN A 149 -20.10 -20.10 12.94
C ASN A 149 -19.44 -18.70 12.95
N PRO A 150 -20.05 -17.69 13.57
CA PRO A 150 -19.47 -16.37 13.65
C PRO A 150 -18.13 -16.42 14.40
N PRO A 151 -17.11 -15.66 13.98
CA PRO A 151 -15.85 -15.61 14.68
C PRO A 151 -16.07 -15.06 16.10
N ASP A 152 -15.53 -15.76 17.10
CA ASP A 152 -15.67 -15.40 18.50
C ASP A 152 -15.08 -14.01 18.79
N ASN A 153 -15.86 -13.10 19.38
CA ASN A 153 -15.47 -11.89 20.12
C ASN A 153 -14.37 -10.99 19.54
N TYR A 154 -14.03 -11.10 18.25
CA TYR A 154 -13.06 -10.23 17.60
C TYR A 154 -13.74 -9.07 16.91
N THR A 155 -13.13 -7.89 16.97
CA THR A 155 -13.60 -6.76 16.17
C THR A 155 -13.21 -6.91 14.72
N HIS A 156 -14.05 -6.39 13.84
CA HIS A 156 -13.79 -6.37 12.40
C HIS A 156 -14.56 -5.24 11.72
N GLU A 157 -13.95 -4.70 10.67
CA GLU A 157 -14.55 -3.69 9.83
C GLU A 157 -15.48 -4.35 8.81
N LYS A 158 -16.77 -4.00 8.82
CA LYS A 158 -17.73 -4.43 7.81
C LYS A 158 -17.39 -3.80 6.47
N MET A 159 -17.16 -4.63 5.44
CA MET A 159 -16.84 -4.13 4.11
C MET A 159 -18.08 -3.70 3.33
N ARG A 160 -19.27 -4.23 3.68
CA ARG A 160 -20.57 -3.79 3.14
C ARG A 160 -21.49 -3.35 4.28
N SER A 161 -21.48 -2.08 4.58
CA SER A 161 -22.31 -1.46 5.65
C SER A 161 -23.34 -0.45 5.12
N GLY A 162 -23.52 -0.36 3.79
CA GLY A 162 -24.32 0.67 3.15
C GLY A 162 -23.63 2.04 3.07
N ASP A 163 -22.39 2.17 3.54
CA ASP A 163 -21.59 3.38 3.39
C ASP A 163 -21.09 3.52 1.94
N PHE A 164 -21.50 4.60 1.26
CA PHE A 164 -21.08 4.86 -0.13
C PHE A 164 -19.55 4.97 -0.27
N ALA A 165 -18.84 5.32 0.80
CA ALA A 165 -17.38 5.42 0.77
C ALA A 165 -16.72 4.05 0.50
N TYR A 166 -17.40 2.97 0.84
CA TYR A 166 -16.94 1.59 0.64
C TYR A 166 -17.52 0.93 -0.63
N HIS A 167 -18.24 1.71 -1.45
CA HIS A 167 -18.74 1.22 -2.73
C HIS A 167 -17.62 0.64 -3.60
N TRP A 168 -16.43 1.25 -3.53
CA TRP A 168 -15.18 0.74 -4.09
C TRP A 168 -14.07 0.83 -3.04
N LEU A 169 -13.37 -0.28 -2.83
CA LEU A 169 -12.18 -0.38 -2.00
C LEU A 169 -11.05 -0.99 -2.83
N THR A 170 -9.83 -0.51 -2.66
CA THR A 170 -8.64 -1.15 -3.20
C THR A 170 -7.64 -1.31 -2.07
N GLU A 171 -7.23 -2.54 -1.80
CA GLU A 171 -6.30 -2.85 -0.71
C GLU A 171 -4.95 -2.17 -0.93
N ILE A 172 -4.42 -1.54 0.11
CA ILE A 172 -3.02 -1.13 0.22
C ILE A 172 -2.36 -2.14 1.17
N ARG A 173 -1.45 -2.97 0.66
CA ARG A 173 -0.83 -4.08 1.39
C ARG A 173 0.17 -3.59 2.44
N HIS A 174 -0.33 -2.79 3.36
CA HIS A 174 0.39 -2.40 4.56
C HIS A 174 0.26 -3.49 5.62
N ASN A 175 1.38 -3.91 6.21
CA ASN A 175 1.40 -4.90 7.29
C ASN A 175 0.66 -6.20 6.94
N SER A 176 0.85 -6.72 5.74
CA SER A 176 -0.01 -7.79 5.20
C SER A 176 0.63 -9.17 5.22
N ASP A 177 1.98 -9.30 5.10
CA ASP A 177 2.60 -10.61 4.89
C ASP A 177 3.98 -10.75 5.53
N PRO A 178 4.07 -11.39 6.69
CA PRO A 178 2.97 -11.70 7.61
C PRO A 178 2.50 -10.46 8.38
N PRO A 179 1.22 -10.36 8.73
CA PRO A 179 0.74 -9.24 9.52
C PRO A 179 1.29 -9.29 10.95
N VAL A 180 1.74 -8.14 11.44
CA VAL A 180 2.20 -7.96 12.82
C VAL A 180 1.05 -7.37 13.64
N PRO A 181 0.53 -8.07 14.65
CA PRO A 181 -0.57 -7.57 15.47
C PRO A 181 -0.26 -6.20 16.08
N GLY A 182 -1.20 -5.26 15.93
CA GLY A 182 -1.08 -3.90 16.45
C GLY A 182 -0.28 -2.91 15.59
N ALA A 183 0.32 -3.35 14.47
CA ALA A 183 1.05 -2.46 13.56
C ALA A 183 0.15 -1.74 12.53
N GLY A 184 -1.16 -1.86 12.66
CA GLY A 184 -2.17 -1.25 11.78
C GLY A 184 -2.76 -2.23 10.79
N SER A 185 -4.06 -2.06 10.51
CA SER A 185 -4.86 -2.93 9.65
C SER A 185 -5.85 -2.14 8.82
N ALA A 186 -6.55 -2.81 7.89
CA ALA A 186 -7.67 -2.27 7.10
C ALA A 186 -7.31 -0.97 6.35
N ILE A 187 -6.23 -0.97 5.61
CA ILE A 187 -5.76 0.20 4.85
C ILE A 187 -6.14 0.05 3.38
N PHE A 188 -6.94 1.02 2.89
CA PHE A 188 -7.48 1.01 1.54
C PHE A 188 -7.38 2.36 0.84
N PHE A 189 -7.45 2.33 -0.50
CA PHE A 189 -8.03 3.44 -1.23
C PHE A 189 -9.56 3.30 -1.19
N HIS A 190 -10.28 4.37 -0.89
CA HIS A 190 -11.75 4.39 -0.95
C HIS A 190 -12.29 5.78 -1.30
N ILE A 191 -13.60 5.86 -1.57
CA ILE A 191 -14.26 7.11 -1.90
C ILE A 191 -14.27 8.02 -0.65
N ARG A 192 -13.91 9.29 -0.81
CA ARG A 192 -13.93 10.24 0.30
C ARG A 192 -15.36 10.56 0.74
N ARG A 193 -15.60 10.60 2.05
CA ARG A 193 -16.91 10.95 2.62
C ARG A 193 -17.23 12.44 2.57
N GLY A 194 -16.27 13.28 2.16
CA GLY A 194 -16.40 14.73 2.05
C GLY A 194 -15.04 15.41 1.94
N VAL A 195 -15.00 16.62 1.38
CA VAL A 195 -13.77 17.38 1.11
C VAL A 195 -12.92 17.67 2.35
N ASN A 196 -13.51 17.63 3.55
CA ASN A 196 -12.88 17.93 4.84
C ASN A 196 -12.99 16.77 5.83
N ARG A 197 -13.27 15.54 5.39
CA ARG A 197 -13.39 14.36 6.25
C ARG A 197 -12.19 13.42 6.05
N PRO A 198 -11.10 13.60 6.81
CA PRO A 198 -9.96 12.70 6.79
C PRO A 198 -10.34 11.33 7.32
N THR A 199 -9.45 10.35 7.15
CA THR A 199 -9.67 8.95 7.52
C THR A 199 -9.04 8.60 8.87
N THR A 200 -9.11 7.33 9.25
CA THR A 200 -8.36 6.77 10.38
C THR A 200 -7.04 6.10 9.95
N GLY A 201 -6.73 6.14 8.62
CA GLY A 201 -5.50 5.56 8.07
C GLY A 201 -5.53 5.35 6.55
N CYS A 202 -6.71 5.21 5.96
CA CYS A 202 -6.88 5.02 4.51
C CYS A 202 -6.50 6.27 3.69
N THR A 203 -6.30 6.08 2.38
CA THR A 203 -6.15 7.16 1.39
C THR A 203 -7.45 7.30 0.61
N THR A 204 -8.05 8.49 0.59
CA THR A 204 -9.35 8.71 -0.05
C THR A 204 -9.35 9.79 -1.09
N MET A 205 -10.18 9.62 -2.10
CA MET A 205 -10.32 10.52 -3.23
C MET A 205 -11.76 10.62 -3.72
N ALA A 206 -12.03 11.50 -4.67
CA ALA A 206 -13.30 11.57 -5.36
C ALA A 206 -13.58 10.25 -6.10
N GLN A 207 -14.84 9.85 -6.19
CA GLN A 207 -15.23 8.57 -6.80
C GLN A 207 -14.71 8.41 -8.22
N GLU A 208 -14.80 9.43 -9.04
CA GLU A 208 -14.33 9.42 -10.42
C GLU A 208 -12.82 9.16 -10.53
N ASN A 209 -12.04 9.68 -9.59
CA ASN A 209 -10.59 9.43 -9.53
C ASN A 209 -10.27 8.00 -9.09
N LEU A 210 -11.03 7.47 -8.12
CA LEU A 210 -10.86 6.08 -7.68
C LEU A 210 -11.25 5.09 -8.78
N VAL A 211 -12.37 5.33 -9.49
CA VAL A 211 -12.77 4.53 -10.64
C VAL A 211 -11.70 4.57 -11.73
N LYS A 212 -11.15 5.76 -12.03
CA LYS A 212 -10.03 5.91 -12.98
C LYS A 212 -8.80 5.10 -12.55
N LEU A 213 -8.46 5.13 -11.25
CA LEU A 213 -7.38 4.31 -10.71
C LEU A 213 -7.68 2.82 -10.90
N ILE A 214 -8.85 2.33 -10.49
CA ILE A 214 -9.22 0.92 -10.58
C ILE A 214 -9.21 0.43 -12.04
N THR A 215 -9.74 1.21 -12.96
CA THR A 215 -9.78 0.83 -14.39
C THR A 215 -8.41 0.86 -15.06
N TRP A 216 -7.45 1.58 -14.48
CA TRP A 216 -6.08 1.63 -14.99
C TRP A 216 -5.22 0.47 -14.46
N LEU A 217 -5.47 -0.08 -13.26
CA LEU A 217 -4.68 -1.14 -12.67
C LEU A 217 -4.66 -2.41 -13.53
N ARG A 218 -3.48 -3.07 -13.59
CA ARG A 218 -3.27 -4.35 -14.25
C ARG A 218 -2.38 -5.24 -13.37
N ALA A 219 -2.87 -6.41 -12.96
CA ALA A 219 -2.14 -7.31 -12.06
C ALA A 219 -0.76 -7.72 -12.60
N LYS A 220 -0.66 -7.98 -13.90
CA LYS A 220 0.61 -8.35 -14.57
C LYS A 220 1.66 -7.24 -14.57
N ARG A 221 1.30 -6.02 -14.16
CA ARG A 221 2.19 -4.86 -14.08
C ARG A 221 2.70 -4.61 -12.66
N HIS A 222 2.38 -5.49 -11.71
CA HIS A 222 2.81 -5.44 -10.30
C HIS A 222 2.65 -4.04 -9.69
N PRO A 223 1.42 -3.48 -9.65
CA PRO A 223 1.21 -2.11 -9.23
C PRO A 223 1.60 -1.88 -7.78
N CYS A 224 2.29 -0.75 -7.54
CA CYS A 224 2.70 -0.32 -6.20
C CYS A 224 2.11 1.04 -5.83
N TYR A 225 2.07 1.32 -4.55
CA TYR A 225 1.72 2.60 -3.97
C TYR A 225 2.85 3.14 -3.10
N ALA A 226 3.34 4.34 -3.38
CA ALA A 226 4.26 5.08 -2.54
C ALA A 226 3.53 6.26 -1.90
N LEU A 227 3.62 6.40 -0.57
CA LEU A 227 3.11 7.55 0.17
C LEU A 227 4.21 8.11 1.05
N LEU A 228 4.58 9.37 0.83
CA LEU A 228 5.63 10.04 1.58
C LEU A 228 5.25 11.49 1.88
N PRO A 229 5.74 12.06 3.00
CA PRO A 229 5.86 13.50 3.14
C PRO A 229 6.84 14.06 2.12
N ALA A 230 6.65 15.31 1.72
CA ALA A 230 7.41 15.95 0.68
C ALA A 230 8.93 15.94 0.91
N ASN A 231 9.37 16.20 2.15
CA ASN A 231 10.78 16.16 2.53
C ASN A 231 11.40 14.77 2.42
N GLU A 232 10.65 13.72 2.81
CA GLU A 232 11.11 12.33 2.67
C GLU A 232 11.17 11.90 1.21
N TYR A 233 10.19 12.36 0.40
CA TYR A 233 10.18 12.09 -1.03
C TYR A 233 11.43 12.66 -1.70
N ASP A 234 11.78 13.93 -1.42
CA ASP A 234 12.93 14.61 -1.99
C ASP A 234 14.28 13.95 -1.63
N GLN A 235 14.34 13.28 -0.47
CA GLN A 235 15.53 12.56 -0.03
C GLN A 235 15.63 11.14 -0.62
N LYS A 236 14.49 10.47 -0.82
CA LYS A 236 14.44 9.03 -1.08
C LYS A 236 14.14 8.66 -2.54
N TRP A 237 13.68 9.59 -3.37
CA TRP A 237 13.18 9.25 -4.69
C TRP A 237 14.16 8.43 -5.54
N ARG A 238 15.46 8.73 -5.49
CA ARG A 238 16.47 7.98 -6.24
C ARG A 238 16.71 6.59 -5.65
N SER A 239 16.97 6.51 -4.35
CA SER A 239 17.26 5.24 -3.67
C SER A 239 16.05 4.30 -3.65
N TRP A 240 14.83 4.84 -3.70
CA TRP A 240 13.59 4.08 -3.73
C TRP A 240 13.00 3.89 -5.13
N ASN A 241 13.73 4.28 -6.18
CA ASN A 241 13.32 4.11 -7.58
C ASN A 241 11.94 4.76 -7.89
N LEU A 242 11.69 5.96 -7.32
CA LEU A 242 10.49 6.75 -7.50
C LEU A 242 10.66 7.74 -8.66
N PRO A 243 9.55 8.29 -9.23
CA PRO A 243 9.62 9.38 -10.19
C PRO A 243 10.36 10.59 -9.65
N PRO A 244 11.12 11.31 -10.49
CA PRO A 244 11.83 12.50 -10.02
C PRO A 244 10.86 13.62 -9.57
N PRO A 245 11.24 14.44 -8.54
CA PRO A 245 10.39 15.49 -7.96
C PRO A 245 9.86 16.51 -8.97
N GLU A 246 10.58 16.75 -10.05
CA GLU A 246 10.21 17.66 -11.13
C GLU A 246 8.87 17.26 -11.78
N MET A 247 8.54 15.97 -11.81
CA MET A 247 7.25 15.46 -12.32
C MET A 247 6.04 15.88 -11.46
N PHE A 248 6.31 16.43 -10.26
CA PHE A 248 5.31 16.99 -9.35
C PHE A 248 5.32 18.53 -9.33
N GLY A 249 6.07 19.18 -10.24
CA GLY A 249 6.28 20.61 -10.22
C GLY A 249 7.12 21.10 -9.02
N ARG A 250 7.95 20.21 -8.46
CA ARG A 250 8.85 20.50 -7.34
C ARG A 250 10.28 20.60 -7.86
N SER A 251 11.00 21.62 -7.45
CA SER A 251 12.45 21.67 -7.70
C SER A 251 13.10 20.57 -6.85
N GLY A 252 13.77 19.62 -7.49
CA GLY A 252 14.57 18.65 -6.76
C GLY A 252 15.57 19.37 -5.85
N ALA A 253 15.70 18.94 -4.60
CA ALA A 253 16.75 19.47 -3.74
C ALA A 253 18.08 19.28 -4.47
N ALA A 254 18.76 20.40 -4.79
CA ALA A 254 20.05 20.36 -5.43
C ALA A 254 20.96 19.44 -4.61
N SER A 255 21.54 18.44 -5.27
CA SER A 255 22.55 17.58 -4.66
C SER A 255 23.63 18.50 -4.06
N LEU A 256 23.75 18.49 -2.72
CA LEU A 256 24.90 19.08 -2.07
C LEU A 256 26.15 18.41 -2.66
N PRO A 257 27.12 19.17 -3.18
CA PRO A 257 28.38 18.60 -3.63
C PRO A 257 29.08 17.94 -2.43
N ARG A 258 29.68 16.78 -2.69
CA ARG A 258 30.46 16.00 -1.73
C ARG A 258 31.70 16.78 -1.31
#